data_e12128a99eb6795126e209f4df8458f1
#
_entry.id   e12128a99eb6795126e209f4df8458f1
#
_cell.length_a   1.000
_cell.length_b   1.000
_cell.length_c   1.000
_cell.angle_alpha   90.00
_cell.angle_beta   90.00
_cell.angle_gamma   90.00
#
_symmetry.space_group_name_H-M   'P 1'
#
loop_
_entity.id
_entity.type
_entity.pdbx_description
1 polymer ?
#
loop_
_entity_poly.entity_id
_entity_poly.type
_entity_poly.pdbx_seq_one_letter_code
_entity_poly.pdbx_strand_id
1 'polypeptide(L)'
;MYNKACTNLEAMRPRLVYLSNCKNVTVQDMNLVNSPFWTNHLYRCEHVRYLDNFIYAPTKGVIPPGDTKQHGAPSSDAIDLDVCHDVLVHGCYMQVNDDAVVIKGGKGTWADKA
;
A
#
# COMPACT_ATOMS: atom_id res chain seq x y z
N MET A 1 -3.83 11.92 -0.84
CA MET A 1 -4.49 12.95 -1.67
C MET A 1 -5.98 12.92 -1.39
N TYR A 2 -6.55 14.07 -1.08
CA TYR A 2 -7.96 14.21 -0.75
C TYR A 2 -8.79 14.52 -2.00
N ASN A 3 -9.90 13.81 -2.13
CA ASN A 3 -10.91 14.08 -3.14
C ASN A 3 -12.12 14.71 -2.45
N LYS A 4 -12.55 15.89 -2.88
CA LYS A 4 -13.63 16.62 -2.22
C LYS A 4 -14.95 15.83 -2.19
N ALA A 5 -15.22 15.02 -3.19
CA ALA A 5 -16.40 14.16 -3.22
C ALA A 5 -16.24 12.89 -2.38
N CYS A 6 -15.06 12.64 -1.85
CA CYS A 6 -14.71 11.45 -1.06
C CYS A 6 -15.06 10.15 -1.77
N THR A 7 -14.99 10.15 -3.09
CA THR A 7 -15.19 8.95 -3.88
C THR A 7 -13.89 8.20 -4.01
N ASN A 8 -13.97 6.88 -4.13
CA ASN A 8 -12.80 6.03 -4.27
C ASN A 8 -12.29 6.05 -5.72
N LEU A 9 -11.56 7.11 -6.07
CA LEU A 9 -11.00 7.28 -7.40
C LEU A 9 -9.56 6.75 -7.42
N GLU A 10 -9.40 5.45 -7.61
CA GLU A 10 -8.09 4.81 -7.58
C GLU A 10 -7.09 5.44 -8.56
N ALA A 11 -7.56 5.86 -9.73
CA ALA A 11 -6.71 6.48 -10.74
C ALA A 11 -6.11 7.82 -10.29
N MET A 12 -6.69 8.45 -9.28
CA MET A 12 -6.26 9.76 -8.78
C MET A 12 -5.52 9.69 -7.46
N ARG A 13 -5.36 8.50 -6.88
CA ARG A 13 -4.68 8.32 -5.60
C ARG A 13 -3.39 7.56 -5.81
N PRO A 14 -2.23 8.17 -5.57
CA PRO A 14 -0.95 7.48 -5.72
C PRO A 14 -0.70 6.48 -4.61
N ARG A 15 0.09 5.46 -4.90
CA ARG A 15 0.69 4.62 -3.88
C ARG A 15 1.88 5.37 -3.28
N LEU A 16 2.18 5.13 -2.01
CA LEU A 16 3.32 5.77 -1.38
C LEU A 16 4.63 5.22 -1.96
N VAL A 17 4.72 3.91 -2.08
CA VAL A 17 5.86 3.22 -2.69
C VAL A 17 5.33 2.29 -3.78
N TYR A 18 5.81 2.43 -4.99
CA TYR A 18 5.47 1.53 -6.08
C TYR A 18 6.73 1.02 -6.76
N LEU A 19 6.91 -0.29 -6.75
CA LEU A 19 8.06 -0.96 -7.34
C LEU A 19 7.57 -1.97 -8.37
N SER A 20 8.13 -1.92 -9.56
CA SER A 20 7.73 -2.80 -10.66
C SER A 20 8.95 -3.49 -11.26
N ASN A 21 8.87 -4.81 -11.40
CA ASN A 21 9.90 -5.63 -12.03
C ASN A 21 11.27 -5.49 -11.36
N CYS A 22 11.30 -5.40 -10.03
CA CYS A 22 12.53 -5.26 -9.27
C CYS A 22 12.98 -6.59 -8.68
N LYS A 23 14.28 -6.76 -8.51
CA LYS A 23 14.89 -7.91 -7.85
C LYS A 23 15.78 -7.45 -6.71
N ASN A 24 15.83 -8.25 -5.64
CA ASN A 24 16.69 -7.98 -4.49
C ASN A 24 16.35 -6.65 -3.82
N VAL A 25 15.08 -6.49 -3.46
CA VAL A 25 14.57 -5.28 -2.82
C VAL A 25 14.65 -5.44 -1.31
N THR A 26 15.19 -4.44 -0.64
CA THR A 26 15.15 -4.35 0.82
C THR A 26 14.60 -3.01 1.23
N VAL A 27 13.54 -3.02 2.02
CA VAL A 27 12.98 -1.82 2.67
C VAL A 27 13.08 -2.06 4.17
N GLN A 28 13.86 -1.24 4.85
CA GLN A 28 14.22 -1.47 6.25
C GLN A 28 14.23 -0.17 7.04
N ASP A 29 13.72 -0.24 8.27
CA ASP A 29 13.73 0.86 9.23
C ASP A 29 13.06 2.14 8.70
N MET A 30 12.00 1.99 7.92
CA MET A 30 11.27 3.10 7.33
C MET A 30 9.99 3.39 8.11
N ASN A 31 9.62 4.67 8.15
CA ASN A 31 8.31 5.11 8.60
C ASN A 31 7.47 5.48 7.38
N LEU A 32 6.50 4.65 7.05
CA LEU A 32 5.63 4.82 5.89
C LEU A 32 4.23 5.12 6.39
N VAL A 33 3.87 6.39 6.40
CA VAL A 33 2.64 6.85 7.06
C VAL A 33 1.76 7.67 6.14
N ASN A 34 0.46 7.62 6.42
CA ASN A 34 -0.55 8.46 5.76
C ASN A 34 -0.62 8.29 4.24
N SER A 35 -0.46 7.07 3.75
CA SER A 35 -0.64 6.82 2.33
C SER A 35 -2.08 7.09 1.90
N PRO A 36 -2.29 7.75 0.76
CA PRO A 36 -3.65 8.01 0.26
C PRO A 36 -4.29 6.80 -0.40
N PHE A 37 -3.53 5.74 -0.64
CA PHE A 37 -3.97 4.50 -1.26
C PHE A 37 -3.09 3.37 -0.73
N TRP A 38 -2.84 2.32 -1.49
CA TRP A 38 -1.92 1.26 -1.08
C TRP A 38 -0.58 1.86 -0.67
N THR A 39 -0.08 1.49 0.49
CA THR A 39 1.16 2.07 0.98
C THR A 39 2.35 1.57 0.16
N ASN A 40 2.50 0.25 0.07
CA ASN A 40 3.56 -0.38 -0.72
C ASN A 40 2.91 -1.30 -1.75
N HIS A 41 3.11 -1.01 -3.02
CA HIS A 41 2.65 -1.86 -4.10
C HIS A 41 3.87 -2.40 -4.86
N LEU A 42 4.11 -3.70 -4.76
CA LEU A 42 5.18 -4.37 -5.45
C LEU A 42 4.57 -5.23 -6.56
N TYR A 43 4.96 -4.96 -7.79
CA TYR A 43 4.45 -5.66 -8.95
C TYR A 43 5.57 -6.40 -9.66
N ARG A 44 5.46 -7.73 -9.74
CA ARG A 44 6.43 -8.61 -10.39
C ARG A 44 7.85 -8.42 -9.84
N CYS A 45 7.96 -8.39 -8.51
CA CYS A 45 9.23 -8.29 -7.81
C CYS A 45 9.65 -9.64 -7.24
N GLU A 46 10.95 -9.83 -7.07
CA GLU A 46 11.53 -11.05 -6.51
C GLU A 46 12.57 -10.73 -5.45
N HIS A 47 12.74 -11.65 -4.50
CA HIS A 47 13.73 -11.51 -3.43
C HIS A 47 13.54 -10.21 -2.67
N VAL A 48 12.36 -10.07 -2.07
CA VAL A 48 11.95 -8.85 -1.38
C VAL A 48 12.06 -9.05 0.12
N ARG A 49 12.60 -8.07 0.81
CA ARG A 49 12.72 -8.06 2.28
C ARG A 49 12.16 -6.76 2.83
N TYR A 50 11.11 -6.87 3.62
CA TYR A 50 10.54 -5.75 4.38
C TYR A 50 10.84 -5.99 5.85
N LEU A 51 11.78 -5.21 6.41
CA LEU A 51 12.32 -5.47 7.74
C LEU A 51 12.15 -4.24 8.64
N ASP A 52 11.53 -4.43 9.80
CA ASP A 52 11.46 -3.43 10.86
C ASP A 52 10.88 -2.08 10.40
N ASN A 53 9.88 -2.11 9.55
CA ASN A 53 9.20 -0.90 9.07
C ASN A 53 7.99 -0.59 9.93
N PHE A 54 7.70 0.71 10.07
CA PHE A 54 6.48 1.20 10.70
C PHE A 54 5.54 1.72 9.60
N ILE A 55 4.38 1.07 9.44
CA ILE A 55 3.41 1.39 8.40
C ILE A 55 2.08 1.74 9.08
N TYR A 56 1.64 2.97 8.88
CA TYR A 56 0.47 3.47 9.57
C TYR A 56 -0.39 4.35 8.67
N ALA A 57 -1.69 4.12 8.70
CA ALA A 57 -2.69 5.00 8.07
C ALA A 57 -3.85 5.17 9.04
N PRO A 58 -4.29 6.40 9.35
CA PRO A 58 -5.33 6.62 10.33
C PRO A 58 -6.66 6.06 9.86
N THR A 59 -7.32 5.31 10.75
CA THR A 59 -8.62 4.71 10.44
C THR A 59 -9.74 5.74 10.39
N LYS A 60 -9.61 6.83 11.12
CA LYS A 60 -10.62 7.89 11.19
C LYS A 60 -10.37 9.00 10.17
N GLY A 61 -9.15 9.08 9.64
CA GLY A 61 -8.79 10.10 8.68
C GLY A 61 -8.66 11.48 9.26
N VAL A 62 -8.78 12.48 8.40
CA VAL A 62 -8.61 13.88 8.74
C VAL A 62 -9.86 14.66 8.36
N ILE A 63 -10.01 15.87 8.90
CA ILE A 63 -11.06 16.80 8.47
C ILE A 63 -10.45 17.72 7.43
N PRO A 64 -10.86 17.58 6.15
CA PRO A 64 -10.31 18.42 5.09
C PRO A 64 -10.73 19.88 5.25
N PRO A 65 -9.98 20.84 4.68
CA PRO A 65 -10.37 22.25 4.71
C PRO A 65 -11.76 22.44 4.10
N GLY A 66 -12.61 23.16 4.83
CA GLY A 66 -13.98 23.44 4.39
C GLY A 66 -14.97 22.32 4.63
N ASP A 67 -14.59 21.28 5.32
CA ASP A 67 -15.47 20.16 5.68
C ASP A 67 -15.66 20.08 7.20
N THR A 68 -16.68 19.36 7.65
CA THR A 68 -16.96 19.15 9.06
C THR A 68 -16.81 17.67 9.48
N LYS A 69 -16.55 16.78 8.53
CA LYS A 69 -16.45 15.35 8.78
C LYS A 69 -15.03 14.85 8.54
N GLN A 70 -14.65 13.87 9.32
CA GLN A 70 -13.40 13.16 9.09
C GLN A 70 -13.53 12.22 7.89
N HIS A 71 -12.52 12.21 7.04
CA HIS A 71 -12.45 11.33 5.88
C HIS A 71 -11.16 10.53 5.93
N GLY A 72 -11.28 9.21 6.05
CA GLY A 72 -10.15 8.31 5.91
C GLY A 72 -9.84 8.07 4.44
N ALA A 73 -8.62 7.65 4.16
CA ALA A 73 -8.26 7.16 2.84
C ALA A 73 -8.60 5.67 2.77
N PRO A 74 -9.64 5.27 2.05
CA PRO A 74 -9.95 3.85 1.90
C PRO A 74 -8.87 3.14 1.10
N SER A 75 -8.77 1.82 1.25
CA SER A 75 -7.79 1.00 0.53
C SER A 75 -6.35 1.42 0.79
N SER A 76 -6.01 1.80 2.03
CA SER A 76 -4.63 2.11 2.40
C SER A 76 -3.95 0.87 3.00
N ASP A 77 -3.88 -0.19 2.20
CA ASP A 77 -3.22 -1.44 2.58
C ASP A 77 -1.75 -1.18 2.92
N ALA A 78 -1.17 -1.99 3.81
CA ALA A 78 0.23 -1.81 4.16
C ALA A 78 1.16 -2.30 3.06
N ILE A 79 1.05 -3.56 2.67
CA ILE A 79 1.91 -4.17 1.65
C ILE A 79 1.06 -5.01 0.71
N ASP A 80 1.04 -4.66 -0.56
CA ASP A 80 0.37 -5.42 -1.62
C ASP A 80 1.42 -6.07 -2.52
N LEU A 81 1.48 -7.39 -2.47
CA LEU A 81 2.42 -8.20 -3.24
C LEU A 81 1.69 -8.76 -4.46
N ASP A 82 1.92 -8.15 -5.61
CA ASP A 82 1.21 -8.47 -6.84
C ASP A 82 2.17 -9.20 -7.79
N VAL A 83 1.95 -10.49 -7.98
CA VAL A 83 2.81 -11.38 -8.78
C VAL A 83 4.26 -11.33 -8.29
N CYS A 84 4.48 -11.47 -6.99
CA CYS A 84 5.82 -11.44 -6.40
C CYS A 84 6.28 -12.83 -5.96
N HIS A 85 7.58 -13.02 -5.86
CA HIS A 85 8.19 -14.27 -5.46
C HIS A 85 9.27 -14.03 -4.42
N ASP A 86 9.40 -14.96 -3.47
CA ASP A 86 10.40 -14.95 -2.41
C ASP A 86 10.38 -13.63 -1.62
N VAL A 87 9.33 -13.48 -0.82
CA VAL A 87 9.10 -12.27 -0.03
C VAL A 87 9.18 -12.61 1.45
N LEU A 88 9.94 -11.82 2.20
CA LEU A 88 9.99 -11.89 3.65
C LEU A 88 9.51 -10.56 4.23
N VAL A 89 8.54 -10.62 5.13
CA VAL A 89 8.10 -9.48 5.93
C VAL A 89 8.35 -9.84 7.39
N HIS A 90 9.22 -9.10 8.06
CA HIS A 90 9.63 -9.43 9.42
C HIS A 90 9.80 -8.17 10.26
N GLY A 91 9.27 -8.22 11.49
CA GLY A 91 9.45 -7.14 12.45
C GLY A 91 8.70 -5.84 12.09
N CYS A 92 7.78 -5.89 11.16
CA CYS A 92 7.04 -4.70 10.75
C CYS A 92 5.82 -4.47 11.62
N TYR A 93 5.56 -3.20 11.94
CA TYR A 93 4.32 -2.77 12.58
C TYR A 93 3.39 -2.22 11.51
N MET A 94 2.16 -2.69 11.48
CA MET A 94 1.18 -2.27 10.48
C MET A 94 -0.16 -1.98 11.15
N GLN A 95 -0.64 -0.76 10.96
CA GLN A 95 -1.99 -0.37 11.35
C GLN A 95 -2.55 0.53 10.25
N VAL A 96 -3.47 -0.01 9.46
CA VAL A 96 -3.93 0.63 8.22
C VAL A 96 -5.45 0.50 8.09
N ASN A 97 -6.02 1.14 7.07
CA ASN A 97 -7.46 1.15 6.82
C ASN A 97 -7.97 -0.02 5.99
N ASP A 98 -7.10 -0.91 5.57
CA ASP A 98 -7.48 -2.09 4.79
C ASP A 98 -6.54 -3.23 5.18
N ASP A 99 -6.21 -4.12 4.28
CA ASP A 99 -5.42 -5.30 4.61
C ASP A 99 -3.98 -4.95 4.97
N ALA A 100 -3.38 -5.74 5.87
CA ALA A 100 -1.97 -5.57 6.23
C ALA A 100 -1.07 -6.06 5.11
N VAL A 101 -1.09 -7.36 4.81
CA VAL A 101 -0.32 -7.94 3.72
C VAL A 101 -1.28 -8.67 2.79
N VAL A 102 -1.21 -8.36 1.50
CA VAL A 102 -2.09 -8.94 0.49
C VAL A 102 -1.24 -9.62 -0.58
N ILE A 103 -1.64 -10.82 -0.96
CA ILE A 103 -1.01 -11.56 -2.05
C ILE A 103 -1.98 -11.58 -3.22
N LYS A 104 -1.54 -11.04 -4.35
CA LYS A 104 -2.34 -10.94 -5.56
C LYS A 104 -1.66 -11.64 -6.72
N GLY A 105 -2.47 -12.15 -7.65
CA GLY A 105 -1.99 -12.86 -8.83
C GLY A 105 -2.04 -12.06 -10.12
N GLY A 106 -2.18 -10.74 -10.02
CA GLY A 106 -2.28 -9.87 -11.19
C GLY A 106 -3.71 -9.71 -11.69
N LYS A 107 -3.84 -9.03 -12.81
CA LYS A 107 -5.11 -8.82 -13.50
C LYS A 107 -4.96 -9.09 -14.98
N GLY A 108 -6.08 -9.44 -15.64
CA GLY A 108 -6.10 -9.67 -17.07
C GLY A 108 -5.19 -10.81 -17.50
N THR A 109 -4.41 -10.59 -18.53
CA THR A 109 -3.52 -11.63 -19.06
C THR A 109 -2.44 -12.05 -18.07
N TRP A 110 -2.06 -11.19 -17.12
CA TRP A 110 -1.04 -11.53 -16.13
C TRP A 110 -1.54 -12.48 -15.06
N ALA A 111 -2.82 -12.49 -14.78
CA ALA A 111 -3.40 -13.44 -13.83
C ALA A 111 -3.22 -14.88 -14.29
N ASP A 112 -3.30 -15.11 -15.59
CA ASP A 112 -3.14 -16.44 -16.17
C ASP A 112 -1.68 -16.91 -16.18
N LYS A 113 -0.73 -15.99 -16.00
CA LYS A 113 0.71 -16.27 -16.07
C LYS A 113 1.40 -16.17 -14.70
N ALA A 114 0.63 -15.89 -13.68
CA ALA A 114 1.19 -15.66 -12.33
C ALA A 114 1.72 -16.95 -11.69
#